data_2d052cd65b7b6b3bb37f195545126c08
#
_entry.id   2d052cd65b7b6b3bb37f195545126c08
#
_cell.length_a   1.000
_cell.length_b   1.000
_cell.length_c   1.000
_cell.angle_alpha   90.00
_cell.angle_beta   90.00
_cell.angle_gamma   90.00
#
_symmetry.space_group_name_H-M   'P 1'
#
loop_
_entity.id
_entity.type
_entity.pdbx_description
1 polymer ?
#
loop_
_entity_poly.entity_id
_entity_poly.type
_entity_poly.pdbx_seq_one_letter_code
_entity_poly.pdbx_strand_id
1 'polypeptide(L)'
;MKKILAIDFSTASRKDEGTGYAFRKDGKVYVGSIKAYNPKKTAWERTFDIVNAIKDIIDEFDLKGYHLAIETPIMGRNRKHSITLANCNGYFIGAIDGLVNGYTFIDNSKWCSYHLISGKREQRKKESLELLKAAGLVDSDCKDDNIADAYNILTYCEHLG
;
A
#
# COMPACT_ATOMS: atom_id res chain seq x y z
N MET A 1 -13.33 -8.64 -14.17
CA MET A 1 -12.10 -8.35 -13.40
C MET A 1 -12.49 -7.62 -12.12
N LYS A 2 -11.99 -8.08 -10.99
CA LYS A 2 -12.28 -7.49 -9.68
C LYS A 2 -11.67 -6.08 -9.57
N LYS A 3 -12.46 -5.10 -9.16
CA LYS A 3 -12.00 -3.72 -8.97
C LYS A 3 -11.28 -3.64 -7.63
N ILE A 4 -9.96 -3.45 -7.62
CA ILE A 4 -9.11 -3.50 -6.43
C ILE A 4 -8.36 -2.19 -6.27
N LEU A 5 -8.38 -1.65 -5.04
CA LEU A 5 -7.46 -0.63 -4.57
C LEU A 5 -6.47 -1.30 -3.61
N ALA A 6 -5.24 -1.46 -4.04
CA ALA A 6 -4.17 -2.06 -3.24
C ALA A 6 -3.41 -0.99 -2.46
N ILE A 7 -3.15 -1.25 -1.18
CA ILE A 7 -2.48 -0.31 -0.26
C ILE A 7 -1.36 -1.03 0.50
N ASP A 8 -0.17 -0.44 0.45
CA ASP A 8 0.92 -0.71 1.38
C ASP A 8 0.97 0.42 2.41
N PHE A 9 0.27 0.21 3.55
CA PHE A 9 0.08 1.25 4.57
C PHE A 9 1.33 1.44 5.43
N SER A 10 1.67 2.71 5.67
CA SER A 10 2.73 3.13 6.59
C SER A 10 2.23 4.30 7.45
N THR A 11 2.70 4.37 8.71
CA THR A 11 2.45 5.52 9.59
C THR A 11 3.33 6.73 9.28
N ALA A 12 4.18 6.64 8.25
CA ALA A 12 5.11 7.68 7.84
C ALA A 12 6.01 8.18 8.99
N SER A 13 6.54 7.24 9.79
CA SER A 13 7.39 7.56 10.95
C SER A 13 8.78 8.04 10.57
N ARG A 14 9.21 7.82 9.32
CA ARG A 14 10.48 8.25 8.77
C ARG A 14 10.28 9.02 7.47
N LYS A 15 11.23 9.89 7.14
CA LYS A 15 11.18 10.77 5.98
C LYS A 15 11.07 10.03 4.63
N ASP A 16 11.61 8.84 4.54
CA ASP A 16 11.61 8.00 3.34
C ASP A 16 10.41 7.04 3.26
N GLU A 17 9.58 6.98 4.31
CA GLU A 17 8.38 6.15 4.32
C GLU A 17 7.18 6.86 3.67
N GLY A 18 6.38 6.09 2.95
CA GLY A 18 5.11 6.52 2.38
C GLY A 18 4.10 5.40 2.38
N THR A 19 2.85 5.75 2.16
CA THR A 19 1.77 4.79 1.91
C THR A 19 1.64 4.59 0.41
N GLY A 20 2.04 3.42 -0.08
CA GLY A 20 1.92 3.05 -1.48
C GLY A 20 0.49 2.71 -1.85
N TYR A 21 0.08 3.07 -3.06
CA TYR A 21 -1.21 2.66 -3.61
C TYR A 21 -1.08 2.21 -5.06
N ALA A 22 -1.94 1.30 -5.46
CA ALA A 22 -2.04 0.83 -6.83
C ALA A 22 -3.49 0.42 -7.16
N PHE A 23 -3.96 0.73 -8.34
CA PHE A 23 -5.26 0.30 -8.84
C PHE A 23 -5.27 0.24 -10.36
N ARG A 24 -6.25 -0.49 -10.91
CA ARG A 24 -6.50 -0.51 -12.35
C ARG A 24 -7.81 0.20 -12.67
N LYS A 25 -7.78 1.13 -13.60
CA LYS A 25 -8.96 1.84 -14.11
C LYS A 25 -8.89 1.92 -15.63
N ASP A 26 -9.96 1.52 -16.29
CA ASP A 26 -10.09 1.55 -17.75
C ASP A 26 -8.90 0.91 -18.49
N GLY A 27 -8.46 -0.25 -17.99
CA GLY A 27 -7.35 -1.03 -18.54
C GLY A 27 -5.95 -0.52 -18.18
N LYS A 28 -5.82 0.65 -17.56
CA LYS A 28 -4.54 1.23 -17.15
C LYS A 28 -4.27 1.01 -15.67
N VAL A 29 -3.01 0.80 -15.33
CA VAL A 29 -2.55 0.73 -13.94
C VAL A 29 -2.04 2.09 -13.50
N TYR A 30 -2.50 2.51 -12.33
CA TYR A 30 -2.06 3.73 -11.66
C TYR A 30 -1.38 3.34 -10.36
N VAL A 31 -0.25 3.95 -10.10
CA VAL A 31 0.55 3.72 -8.89
C VAL A 31 1.03 5.04 -8.31
N GLY A 32 1.23 5.08 -7.00
CA GLY A 32 1.79 6.25 -6.35
C GLY A 32 2.07 6.01 -4.88
N SER A 33 2.54 7.05 -4.22
CA SER A 33 2.85 7.03 -2.79
C SER A 33 2.43 8.33 -2.15
N ILE A 34 1.81 8.22 -0.98
CA ILE A 34 1.45 9.35 -0.13
C ILE A 34 2.56 9.56 0.88
N LYS A 35 3.23 10.70 0.82
CA LYS A 35 4.32 11.08 1.71
C LYS A 35 3.78 11.98 2.82
N ALA A 36 3.40 11.40 3.94
CA ALA A 36 2.79 12.12 5.06
C ALA A 36 3.76 12.39 6.22
N TYR A 37 5.08 12.15 6.04
CA TYR A 37 6.06 12.39 7.10
C TYR A 37 5.99 13.84 7.59
N ASN A 38 5.84 13.99 8.91
CA ASN A 38 5.93 15.27 9.60
C ASN A 38 6.37 15.00 11.04
N PRO A 39 7.59 15.46 11.45
CA PRO A 39 8.13 15.19 12.77
C PRO A 39 7.34 15.89 13.89
N LYS A 40 6.52 16.87 13.56
CA LYS A 40 5.65 17.58 14.52
C LYS A 40 4.30 16.89 14.75
N LYS A 41 3.97 15.87 13.96
CA LYS A 41 2.71 15.15 14.04
C LYS A 41 2.89 13.78 14.68
N THR A 42 1.87 13.33 15.41
CA THR A 42 1.76 11.95 15.88
C THR A 42 1.46 10.99 14.73
N ALA A 43 1.63 9.70 14.95
CA ALA A 43 1.25 8.67 13.98
C ALA A 43 -0.24 8.76 13.60
N TRP A 44 -1.10 9.10 14.55
CA TRP A 44 -2.54 9.31 14.33
C TRP A 44 -2.81 10.49 13.40
N GLU A 45 -2.18 11.62 13.66
CA GLU A 45 -2.33 12.83 12.83
C GLU A 45 -1.82 12.59 11.41
N ARG A 46 -0.70 11.90 11.25
CA ARG A 46 -0.20 11.51 9.93
C ARG A 46 -1.14 10.54 9.22
N THR A 47 -1.76 9.62 9.96
CA THR A 47 -2.78 8.72 9.40
C THR A 47 -4.01 9.48 8.92
N PHE A 48 -4.43 10.52 9.62
CA PHE A 48 -5.45 11.45 9.13
C PHE A 48 -5.11 12.05 7.77
N ASP A 49 -3.88 12.52 7.61
CA ASP A 49 -3.43 13.08 6.34
C ASP A 49 -3.44 12.03 5.23
N ILE A 50 -3.04 10.79 5.53
CA ILE A 50 -3.08 9.67 4.58
C ILE A 50 -4.52 9.33 4.18
N VAL A 51 -5.43 9.27 5.15
CA VAL A 51 -6.87 9.03 4.89
C VAL A 51 -7.43 10.09 3.94
N ASN A 52 -7.17 11.35 4.21
CA ASN A 52 -7.65 12.44 3.37
C ASN A 52 -7.10 12.36 1.94
N ALA A 53 -5.81 12.03 1.79
CA ALA A 53 -5.19 11.85 0.49
C ALA A 53 -5.80 10.67 -0.28
N ILE A 54 -6.07 9.54 0.38
CA ILE A 54 -6.73 8.38 -0.26
C ILE A 54 -8.17 8.72 -0.65
N LYS A 55 -8.91 9.46 0.18
CA LYS A 55 -10.27 9.93 -0.18
C LYS A 55 -10.24 10.78 -1.45
N ASP A 56 -9.26 11.68 -1.57
CA ASP A 56 -9.09 12.49 -2.76
C ASP A 56 -8.79 11.64 -4.01
N ILE A 57 -7.96 10.61 -3.89
CA ILE A 57 -7.67 9.66 -4.97
C ILE A 57 -8.93 8.87 -5.35
N ILE A 58 -9.70 8.40 -4.38
CA ILE A 58 -10.96 7.69 -4.63
C ILE A 58 -11.94 8.58 -5.41
N ASP A 59 -12.04 9.86 -5.05
CA ASP A 59 -12.92 10.81 -5.73
C ASP A 59 -12.38 11.17 -7.12
N GLU A 60 -11.10 11.49 -7.25
CA GLU A 60 -10.48 11.90 -8.51
C GLU A 60 -10.60 10.82 -9.60
N PHE A 61 -10.37 9.57 -9.23
CA PHE A 61 -10.39 8.44 -10.17
C PHE A 61 -11.71 7.66 -10.17
N ASP A 62 -12.71 8.11 -9.42
CA ASP A 62 -14.01 7.43 -9.29
C ASP A 62 -13.84 5.93 -8.89
N LEU A 63 -13.17 5.72 -7.74
CA LEU A 63 -12.88 4.38 -7.23
C LEU A 63 -13.90 3.90 -6.18
N LYS A 64 -15.03 4.57 -6.01
CA LYS A 64 -16.08 4.13 -5.10
C LYS A 64 -16.52 2.71 -5.43
N GLY A 65 -16.62 1.88 -4.40
CA GLY A 65 -16.98 0.47 -4.56
C GLY A 65 -15.83 -0.46 -4.99
N TYR A 66 -14.60 0.04 -5.09
CA TYR A 66 -13.44 -0.83 -5.22
C TYR A 66 -13.24 -1.62 -3.92
N HIS A 67 -12.74 -2.84 -4.04
CA HIS A 67 -12.37 -3.66 -2.89
C HIS A 67 -10.97 -3.26 -2.40
N LEU A 68 -10.82 -3.00 -1.10
CA LEU A 68 -9.54 -2.65 -0.51
C LEU A 68 -8.70 -3.92 -0.25
N ALA A 69 -7.53 -4.01 -0.86
CA ALA A 69 -6.51 -5.00 -0.54
C ALA A 69 -5.38 -4.30 0.21
N ILE A 70 -5.14 -4.68 1.44
CA ILE A 70 -4.17 -4.01 2.31
C ILE A 70 -3.24 -5.05 2.96
N GLU A 71 -1.94 -4.75 3.00
CA GLU A 71 -1.00 -5.68 3.62
C GLU A 71 -1.29 -5.86 5.11
N THR A 72 -1.23 -7.10 5.57
CA THR A 72 -1.38 -7.43 6.99
C THR A 72 -0.25 -6.77 7.79
N PRO A 73 -0.56 -5.98 8.85
CA PRO A 73 0.47 -5.41 9.72
C PRO A 73 1.31 -6.52 10.36
N ILE A 74 2.64 -6.39 10.29
CA ILE A 74 3.57 -7.38 10.83
C ILE A 74 4.07 -6.90 12.19
N MET A 75 4.10 -7.84 13.17
CA MET A 75 4.73 -7.60 14.46
C MET A 75 6.25 -7.57 14.30
N GLY A 76 6.85 -6.39 14.46
CA GLY A 76 8.29 -6.20 14.43
C GLY A 76 8.92 -6.34 15.82
N ARG A 77 10.23 -6.06 15.89
CA ARG A 77 11.00 -6.12 17.15
C ARG A 77 10.55 -5.05 18.15
N ASN A 78 10.20 -3.85 17.67
CA ASN A 78 9.65 -2.77 18.49
C ASN A 78 8.14 -2.97 18.66
N ARG A 79 7.76 -3.52 19.80
CA ARG A 79 6.36 -3.85 20.11
C ARG A 79 5.44 -2.62 20.09
N LYS A 80 5.89 -1.52 20.67
CA LYS A 80 5.13 -0.26 20.70
C LYS A 80 4.86 0.27 19.28
N HIS A 81 5.87 0.24 18.43
CA HIS A 81 5.72 0.64 17.03
C HIS A 81 4.74 -0.28 16.29
N SER A 82 4.82 -1.57 16.49
CA SER A 82 3.93 -2.55 15.86
C SER A 82 2.47 -2.37 16.28
N ILE A 83 2.22 -2.09 17.56
CA ILE A 83 0.88 -1.79 18.07
C ILE A 83 0.33 -0.50 17.44
N THR A 84 1.13 0.55 17.40
CA THR A 84 0.75 1.82 16.78
C THR A 84 0.42 1.63 15.29
N LEU A 85 1.24 0.88 14.57
CA LEU A 85 1.00 0.57 13.15
C LEU A 85 -0.32 -0.18 12.95
N ALA A 86 -0.58 -1.21 13.75
CA ALA A 86 -1.81 -2.00 13.66
C ALA A 86 -3.05 -1.14 13.98
N ASN A 87 -2.97 -0.30 15.00
CA ASN A 87 -4.07 0.59 15.39
C ASN A 87 -4.35 1.64 14.31
N CYS A 88 -3.32 2.28 13.77
CA CYS A 88 -3.46 3.26 12.69
C CYS A 88 -3.99 2.61 11.40
N ASN A 89 -3.56 1.39 11.10
CA ASN A 89 -4.06 0.60 9.97
C ASN A 89 -5.58 0.34 10.12
N GLY A 90 -6.03 -0.09 11.30
CA GLY A 90 -7.45 -0.29 11.57
C GLY A 90 -8.27 1.00 11.45
N TYR A 91 -7.73 2.10 11.96
CA TYR A 91 -8.36 3.42 11.79
C TYR A 91 -8.47 3.82 10.32
N PHE A 92 -7.40 3.63 9.53
CA PHE A 92 -7.39 3.89 8.08
C PHE A 92 -8.53 3.13 7.38
N ILE A 93 -8.66 1.82 7.63
CA ILE A 93 -9.71 0.99 7.05
C ILE A 93 -11.09 1.52 7.44
N GLY A 94 -11.32 1.77 8.72
CA GLY A 94 -12.61 2.28 9.22
C GLY A 94 -12.98 3.64 8.65
N ALA A 95 -12.00 4.51 8.44
CA ALA A 95 -12.23 5.86 7.91
C ALA A 95 -12.67 5.87 6.43
N ILE A 96 -12.35 4.84 5.65
CA ILE A 96 -12.74 4.73 4.24
C ILE A 96 -13.80 3.64 3.97
N ASP A 97 -14.31 3.00 5.02
CA ASP A 97 -15.25 1.87 4.91
C ASP A 97 -16.44 2.19 4.01
N GLY A 98 -17.11 3.31 4.16
CA GLY A 98 -18.24 3.69 3.32
C GLY A 98 -17.92 4.01 1.85
N LEU A 99 -16.64 4.07 1.47
CA LEU A 99 -16.18 4.40 0.12
C LEU A 99 -15.73 3.17 -0.66
N VAL A 100 -15.38 2.09 0.03
CA VAL A 100 -14.90 0.83 -0.57
C VAL A 100 -15.94 -0.27 -0.39
N ASN A 101 -15.84 -1.32 -1.20
CA ASN A 101 -16.71 -2.49 -1.09
C ASN A 101 -15.99 -3.61 -0.33
N GLY A 102 -15.83 -3.42 0.98
CA GLY A 102 -15.13 -4.34 1.85
C GLY A 102 -13.60 -4.30 1.72
N TYR A 103 -12.95 -5.10 2.53
CA TYR A 103 -11.48 -5.17 2.56
C TYR A 103 -10.98 -6.61 2.77
N THR A 104 -9.73 -6.83 2.41
CA THR A 104 -9.01 -8.08 2.66
C THR A 104 -7.58 -7.77 3.08
N PHE A 105 -7.13 -8.38 4.17
CA PHE A 105 -5.72 -8.37 4.53
C PHE A 105 -4.94 -9.37 3.67
N ILE A 106 -3.83 -8.92 3.12
CA ILE A 106 -2.95 -9.71 2.27
C ILE A 106 -1.63 -9.93 3.01
N ASP A 107 -1.30 -11.17 3.31
CA ASP A 107 -0.05 -11.49 3.97
C ASP A 107 1.14 -11.30 3.03
N ASN A 108 2.20 -10.70 3.54
CA ASN A 108 3.44 -10.46 2.79
C ASN A 108 3.98 -11.74 2.14
N SER A 109 3.96 -12.86 2.87
CA SER A 109 4.43 -14.15 2.37
C SER A 109 3.67 -14.63 1.12
N LYS A 110 2.38 -14.32 1.02
CA LYS A 110 1.53 -14.77 -0.10
C LYS A 110 1.87 -14.06 -1.39
N TRP A 111 1.88 -12.73 -1.39
CA TRP A 111 2.19 -11.99 -2.62
C TRP A 111 3.67 -12.10 -3.00
N CYS A 112 4.57 -12.17 -2.02
CA CYS A 112 5.99 -12.43 -2.28
C CYS A 112 6.18 -13.79 -2.95
N SER A 113 5.55 -14.86 -2.43
CA SER A 113 5.62 -16.20 -3.02
C SER A 113 5.08 -16.24 -4.44
N TYR A 114 3.95 -15.59 -4.69
CA TYR A 114 3.36 -15.49 -6.03
C TYR A 114 4.31 -14.86 -7.04
N HIS A 115 5.01 -13.80 -6.64
CA HIS A 115 5.97 -13.09 -7.50
C HIS A 115 7.38 -13.70 -7.49
N LEU A 116 7.59 -14.83 -6.82
CA LEU A 116 8.90 -15.47 -6.63
C LEU A 116 9.93 -14.56 -5.95
N ILE A 117 9.46 -13.66 -5.11
CA ILE A 117 10.28 -12.77 -4.29
C ILE A 117 10.73 -13.52 -3.04
N SER A 118 12.02 -13.56 -2.78
CA SER A 118 12.60 -14.33 -1.67
C SER A 118 13.81 -13.64 -1.04
N GLY A 119 14.33 -14.23 0.03
CA GLY A 119 15.52 -13.76 0.71
C GLY A 119 15.26 -12.78 1.85
N LYS A 120 16.32 -12.07 2.26
CA LYS A 120 16.27 -11.08 3.32
C LYS A 120 15.49 -9.83 2.89
N ARG A 121 15.08 -9.00 3.84
CA ARG A 121 14.27 -7.80 3.62
C ARG A 121 14.79 -6.91 2.48
N GLU A 122 16.09 -6.62 2.44
CA GLU A 122 16.68 -5.78 1.39
C GLU A 122 16.60 -6.41 0.00
N GLN A 123 16.83 -7.73 -0.10
CA GLN A 123 16.67 -8.45 -1.35
C GLN A 123 15.23 -8.46 -1.83
N ARG A 124 14.27 -8.66 -0.92
CA ARG A 124 12.85 -8.62 -1.25
C ARG A 124 12.41 -7.23 -1.75
N LYS A 125 12.88 -6.17 -1.12
CA LYS A 125 12.62 -4.79 -1.58
C LYS A 125 13.17 -4.53 -2.98
N LYS A 126 14.39 -4.99 -3.24
CA LYS A 126 15.00 -4.87 -4.55
C LYS A 126 14.21 -5.62 -5.63
N GLU A 127 13.85 -6.86 -5.38
CA GLU A 127 13.08 -7.68 -6.34
C GLU A 127 11.69 -7.10 -6.58
N SER A 128 11.00 -6.62 -5.53
CA SER A 128 9.71 -5.94 -5.64
C SER A 128 9.79 -4.70 -6.55
N LEU A 129 10.82 -3.90 -6.35
CA LEU A 129 11.05 -2.68 -7.15
C LEU A 129 11.40 -3.00 -8.61
N GLU A 130 12.17 -4.05 -8.86
CA GLU A 130 12.50 -4.50 -10.22
C GLU A 130 11.25 -4.90 -11.01
N LEU A 131 10.30 -5.56 -10.38
CA LEU A 131 9.01 -5.91 -11.01
C LEU A 131 8.21 -4.66 -11.41
N LEU A 132 8.15 -3.66 -10.55
CA LEU A 132 7.49 -2.39 -10.84
C LEU A 132 8.15 -1.67 -12.04
N LYS A 133 9.48 -1.62 -12.05
CA LYS A 133 10.25 -1.02 -13.15
C LYS A 133 10.06 -1.76 -14.46
N ALA A 134 10.07 -3.09 -14.42
CA ALA A 134 9.83 -3.94 -15.59
C ALA A 134 8.44 -3.71 -16.20
N ALA A 135 7.45 -3.34 -15.37
CA ALA A 135 6.11 -2.99 -15.83
C ALA A 135 6.04 -1.61 -16.53
N GLY A 136 7.09 -0.82 -16.49
CA GLY A 136 7.15 0.50 -17.16
C GLY A 136 6.30 1.59 -16.49
N LEU A 137 5.92 1.40 -15.22
CA LEU A 137 5.03 2.31 -14.50
C LEU A 137 5.75 3.44 -13.77
N VAL A 138 7.04 3.33 -13.62
CA VAL A 138 7.92 4.32 -12.96
C VAL A 138 9.24 4.43 -13.72
N ASP A 139 9.98 5.52 -13.47
CA ASP A 139 11.31 5.72 -14.02
C ASP A 139 12.32 4.70 -13.49
N SER A 140 13.37 4.42 -14.25
CA SER A 140 14.40 3.45 -13.90
C SER A 140 15.17 3.78 -12.62
N ASP A 141 15.19 5.04 -12.21
CA ASP A 141 15.83 5.53 -10.99
C ASP A 141 14.89 5.55 -9.76
N CYS A 142 13.63 5.13 -9.91
CA CYS A 142 12.70 5.03 -8.80
C CYS A 142 13.25 4.11 -7.69
N LYS A 143 13.17 4.59 -6.45
CA LYS A 143 13.61 3.87 -5.24
C LYS A 143 12.50 3.62 -4.23
N ASP A 144 11.25 3.93 -4.60
CA ASP A 144 10.11 3.84 -3.70
C ASP A 144 9.54 2.42 -3.66
N ASP A 145 9.97 1.66 -2.67
CA ASP A 145 9.52 0.28 -2.47
C ASP A 145 8.05 0.18 -2.01
N ASN A 146 7.48 1.24 -1.44
CA ASN A 146 6.06 1.25 -1.06
C ASN A 146 5.16 1.22 -2.29
N ILE A 147 5.52 1.95 -3.34
CA ILE A 147 4.82 1.88 -4.63
C ILE A 147 4.92 0.46 -5.20
N ALA A 148 6.12 -0.12 -5.16
CA ALA A 148 6.37 -1.47 -5.68
C ALA A 148 5.53 -2.52 -4.94
N ASP A 149 5.49 -2.47 -3.62
CA ASP A 149 4.73 -3.42 -2.82
C ASP A 149 3.22 -3.29 -3.08
N ALA A 150 2.68 -2.08 -3.17
CA ALA A 150 1.28 -1.87 -3.54
C ALA A 150 0.95 -2.41 -4.93
N TYR A 151 1.83 -2.22 -5.91
CA TYR A 151 1.67 -2.77 -7.25
C TYR A 151 1.67 -4.31 -7.24
N ASN A 152 2.59 -4.92 -6.51
CA ASN A 152 2.69 -6.37 -6.42
C ASN A 152 1.51 -7.00 -5.67
N ILE A 153 0.97 -6.31 -4.67
CA ILE A 153 -0.29 -6.69 -4.01
C ILE A 153 -1.46 -6.65 -5.01
N LEU A 154 -1.55 -5.58 -5.81
CA LEU A 154 -2.59 -5.43 -6.83
C LEU A 154 -2.57 -6.61 -7.81
N THR A 155 -1.43 -6.89 -8.41
CA THR A 155 -1.30 -7.95 -9.42
C THR A 155 -1.54 -9.34 -8.84
N TYR A 156 -1.12 -9.59 -7.61
CA TYR A 156 -1.46 -10.81 -6.88
C TYR A 156 -2.99 -10.96 -6.70
N CYS A 157 -3.66 -9.92 -6.25
CA CYS A 157 -5.12 -9.95 -6.04
C CYS A 157 -5.90 -10.08 -7.34
N GLU A 158 -5.43 -9.48 -8.41
CA GLU A 158 -6.04 -9.64 -9.76
C GLU A 158 -5.91 -11.08 -10.25
N HIS A 159 -4.80 -11.77 -9.96
CA HIS A 159 -4.61 -13.19 -10.27
C HIS A 159 -5.60 -14.09 -9.53
N LEU A 160 -5.93 -13.77 -8.28
CA LEU A 160 -6.91 -14.55 -7.50
C LEU A 160 -8.35 -14.44 -8.04
N GLY A 161 -8.59 -13.55 -8.95
CA GLY A 161 -9.89 -13.34 -9.59
C GLY A 161 -10.87 -12.55 -8.81
#